data_56961ced51ab42fbb39677bae1245b7d
#
_entry.id   56961ced51ab42fbb39677bae1245b7d
#
_cell.length_a   1.000
_cell.length_b   1.000
_cell.length_c   1.000
_cell.angle_alpha   90.00
_cell.angle_beta   90.00
_cell.angle_gamma   90.00
#
_symmetry.space_group_name_H-M   'P 1'
#
loop_
_entity.id
_entity.type
_entity.pdbx_description
1 polymer ?
#
loop_
_entity_poly.entity_id
_entity_poly.type
_entity_poly.pdbx_seq_one_letter_code
_entity_poly.pdbx_strand_id
1 'polypeptide(L)'
;MADQHSLIHTKRRQLLLASGALSCLGVLGAGPARAAGKEVSYGQGSIDPIFTAGYVALKKGYFAAEGLDVKYINSQSGPRTNQLLAARQILVGATAATAAPALTIAGKPAALIFGFDRRMTYANVLVRKADYDSGKFRTLKDLANQKIGATQPGSVTALMAIYLTQQAGIADKVDIRPLGDLATMLAALKTGSVAATMATASMMEQAISEGWGIPIFNGIDSEVWNNYMKGDVPGIAAYALRDDIEKRPQDIQAFVNGLVKAQDFINQHTPEEITDAIYQDYLSALARPSVLKAISDYKANVWLQDNIITPDAYNRMAAIMGDGRQFSNEQMKTVPYDRCVDMSFVRKARGIKP
;
A
#
# COMPACT_ATOMS: atom_id res chain seq x y z
N MET A 1 48.88 -15.93 -55.93
CA MET A 1 48.30 -15.82 -57.28
C MET A 1 47.05 -15.02 -57.08
N ALA A 2 47.17 -13.76 -57.22
CA ALA A 2 46.88 -12.97 -58.44
C ALA A 2 45.39 -12.90 -58.68
N ASP A 3 44.72 -11.86 -58.91
CA ASP A 3 45.01 -10.45 -59.13
C ASP A 3 43.66 -9.76 -59.41
N GLN A 4 43.56 -8.64 -58.93
CA GLN A 4 43.35 -7.34 -59.61
C GLN A 4 41.90 -7.00 -59.97
N HIS A 5 41.49 -5.89 -59.44
CA HIS A 5 41.39 -4.54 -60.08
C HIS A 5 40.29 -4.44 -61.13
N SER A 6 39.52 -3.49 -61.29
CA SER A 6 39.66 -2.05 -61.07
C SER A 6 38.49 -1.34 -61.80
N LEU A 7 38.15 -0.20 -61.31
CA LEU A 7 37.96 1.11 -61.95
C LEU A 7 36.60 1.44 -62.53
N ILE A 8 35.98 2.42 -61.96
CA ILE A 8 36.10 3.89 -62.16
C ILE A 8 35.10 4.51 -63.14
N HIS A 9 34.46 5.50 -62.62
CA HIS A 9 34.09 6.78 -63.20
C HIS A 9 32.83 6.98 -64.01
N THR A 10 32.02 7.81 -63.35
CA THR A 10 31.49 9.12 -63.82
C THR A 10 30.63 9.19 -65.07
N LYS A 11 29.45 9.74 -64.92
CA LYS A 11 29.13 11.01 -65.60
C LYS A 11 27.91 11.70 -64.99
N ARG A 12 28.17 12.91 -64.56
CA ARG A 12 27.22 14.00 -64.34
C ARG A 12 26.53 14.39 -65.65
N ARG A 13 25.29 14.86 -65.59
CA ARG A 13 24.71 16.08 -66.13
C ARG A 13 23.28 15.90 -66.61
N GLN A 14 22.40 16.61 -65.91
CA GLN A 14 21.50 17.69 -66.36
C GLN A 14 20.42 17.32 -67.40
N LEU A 15 19.17 17.57 -66.99
CA LEU A 15 18.31 18.70 -67.47
C LEU A 15 16.93 18.57 -66.81
N LEU A 16 16.59 19.46 -66.04
CA LEU A 16 15.60 20.55 -65.98
C LEU A 16 14.27 20.31 -66.71
N LEU A 17 13.22 20.63 -65.95
CA LEU A 17 11.91 21.19 -66.31
C LEU A 17 10.77 20.22 -66.71
N ALA A 18 9.80 20.09 -65.76
CA ALA A 18 8.49 20.68 -66.03
C ALA A 18 7.58 20.56 -64.81
N SER A 19 7.03 21.65 -64.48
CA SER A 19 6.03 22.00 -63.50
C SER A 19 4.79 21.10 -63.51
N GLY A 20 4.29 20.82 -62.30
CA GLY A 20 2.99 20.21 -62.08
C GLY A 20 2.61 20.30 -60.60
N ALA A 21 2.09 21.44 -60.19
CA ALA A 21 1.50 21.64 -58.87
C ALA A 21 0.29 20.71 -58.64
N LEU A 22 0.34 19.89 -57.61
CA LEU A 22 -0.86 19.46 -56.91
C LEU A 22 -0.54 19.41 -55.41
N SER A 23 -0.88 20.51 -54.73
CA SER A 23 -0.89 20.64 -53.30
C SER A 23 -2.04 19.80 -52.72
N CYS A 24 -1.80 18.55 -52.35
CA CYS A 24 -2.67 17.86 -51.44
C CYS A 24 -2.16 18.15 -50.03
N LEU A 25 -2.70 19.17 -49.38
CA LEU A 25 -2.65 19.34 -47.94
C LEU A 25 -3.35 18.13 -47.28
N GLY A 26 -2.60 17.10 -47.02
CA GLY A 26 -2.96 16.11 -46.03
C GLY A 26 -2.85 16.76 -44.65
N VAL A 27 -3.95 17.30 -44.17
CA VAL A 27 -4.09 17.57 -42.72
C VAL A 27 -4.07 16.20 -42.04
N LEU A 28 -2.88 15.68 -41.80
CA LEU A 28 -2.68 14.66 -40.77
C LEU A 28 -3.10 15.33 -39.47
N GLY A 29 -4.31 14.99 -39.01
CA GLY A 29 -4.76 15.34 -37.68
C GLY A 29 -3.72 14.89 -36.67
N ALA A 30 -2.83 15.78 -36.26
CA ALA A 30 -2.05 15.64 -35.09
C ALA A 30 -3.05 15.61 -33.92
N GLY A 31 -3.53 14.43 -33.56
CA GLY A 31 -4.17 14.26 -32.27
C GLY A 31 -3.22 14.90 -31.25
N PRO A 32 -3.74 15.54 -30.20
CA PRO A 32 -2.90 16.20 -29.22
C PRO A 32 -1.87 15.19 -28.74
N ALA A 33 -0.60 15.42 -29.07
CA ALA A 33 0.51 14.68 -28.49
C ALA A 33 0.36 14.83 -26.98
N ARG A 34 -0.11 13.79 -26.31
CA ARG A 34 -0.25 13.77 -24.86
C ARG A 34 1.17 14.01 -24.34
N ALA A 35 1.42 15.17 -23.78
CA ALA A 35 2.71 15.47 -23.16
C ALA A 35 3.08 14.30 -22.28
N ALA A 36 4.29 13.78 -22.40
CA ALA A 36 4.77 12.71 -21.53
C ALA A 36 4.57 13.16 -20.08
N GLY A 37 3.80 12.39 -19.31
CA GLY A 37 3.52 12.71 -17.92
C GLY A 37 4.83 12.83 -17.13
N LYS A 38 4.83 13.66 -16.10
CA LYS A 38 5.98 13.78 -15.19
C LYS A 38 6.16 12.47 -14.44
N GLU A 39 7.34 11.88 -14.52
CA GLU A 39 7.62 10.60 -13.85
C GLU A 39 7.60 10.73 -12.32
N VAL A 40 6.87 9.84 -11.67
CA VAL A 40 6.75 9.71 -10.22
C VAL A 40 6.85 8.26 -9.83
N SER A 41 7.79 7.91 -8.96
CA SER A 41 7.92 6.55 -8.43
C SER A 41 7.07 6.38 -7.18
N TYR A 42 6.22 5.34 -7.17
CA TYR A 42 5.29 4.98 -6.10
C TYR A 42 5.61 3.59 -5.57
N GLY A 43 5.99 3.50 -4.31
CA GLY A 43 6.30 2.23 -3.63
C GLY A 43 5.17 1.76 -2.73
N GLN A 44 4.81 0.48 -2.82
CA GLN A 44 3.78 -0.15 -2.02
C GLN A 44 4.34 -1.35 -1.25
N GLY A 45 3.93 -1.51 0.01
CA GLY A 45 4.54 -2.46 0.94
C GLY A 45 4.17 -3.93 0.73
N SER A 46 3.10 -4.23 -0.01
CA SER A 46 2.64 -5.61 -0.28
C SER A 46 1.60 -5.63 -1.38
N ILE A 47 1.29 -6.82 -1.89
CA ILE A 47 0.13 -7.05 -2.75
C ILE A 47 -1.04 -7.47 -1.85
N ASP A 48 -2.02 -6.59 -1.69
CA ASP A 48 -3.22 -6.84 -0.89
C ASP A 48 -4.37 -5.90 -1.31
N PRO A 49 -5.62 -6.32 -1.22
CA PRO A 49 -6.79 -5.50 -1.54
C PRO A 49 -6.91 -4.18 -0.75
N ILE A 50 -6.22 -4.03 0.38
CA ILE A 50 -6.24 -2.78 1.15
C ILE A 50 -5.75 -1.58 0.31
N PHE A 51 -4.89 -1.82 -0.68
CA PHE A 51 -4.33 -0.80 -1.57
C PHE A 51 -5.18 -0.52 -2.81
N THR A 52 -6.44 -0.95 -2.84
CA THR A 52 -7.32 -0.86 -4.02
C THR A 52 -7.34 0.54 -4.64
N ALA A 53 -7.35 1.62 -3.84
CA ALA A 53 -7.32 2.98 -4.40
C ALA A 53 -6.06 3.24 -5.26
N GLY A 54 -4.90 2.72 -4.87
CA GLY A 54 -3.68 2.80 -5.67
C GLY A 54 -3.80 2.02 -6.99
N TYR A 55 -4.33 0.80 -6.95
CA TYR A 55 -4.53 -0.03 -8.15
C TYR A 55 -5.57 0.57 -9.11
N VAL A 56 -6.68 1.07 -8.57
CA VAL A 56 -7.72 1.75 -9.36
C VAL A 56 -7.15 3.01 -10.02
N ALA A 57 -6.37 3.82 -9.29
CA ALA A 57 -5.76 5.03 -9.84
C ALA A 57 -4.80 4.72 -11.00
N LEU A 58 -4.00 3.66 -10.89
CA LEU A 58 -3.14 3.17 -11.97
C LEU A 58 -3.96 2.65 -13.16
N LYS A 59 -4.90 1.73 -12.90
CA LYS A 59 -5.67 1.04 -13.94
C LYS A 59 -6.58 1.99 -14.73
N LYS A 60 -7.26 2.90 -14.03
CA LYS A 60 -8.18 3.87 -14.64
C LYS A 60 -7.47 5.10 -15.22
N GLY A 61 -6.14 5.19 -15.10
CA GLY A 61 -5.37 6.31 -15.60
C GLY A 61 -5.60 7.63 -14.87
N TYR A 62 -6.05 7.59 -13.60
CA TYR A 62 -6.31 8.81 -12.84
C TYR A 62 -5.04 9.60 -12.55
N PHE A 63 -3.90 8.94 -12.34
CA PHE A 63 -2.61 9.62 -12.25
C PHE A 63 -2.21 10.27 -13.58
N ALA A 64 -2.42 9.56 -14.70
CA ALA A 64 -2.13 10.11 -16.04
C ALA A 64 -3.02 11.31 -16.40
N ALA A 65 -4.27 11.32 -15.91
CA ALA A 65 -5.18 12.46 -16.05
C ALA A 65 -4.72 13.70 -15.28
N GLU A 66 -3.92 13.49 -14.22
CA GLU A 66 -3.25 14.56 -13.45
C GLU A 66 -1.85 14.93 -14.01
N GLY A 67 -1.46 14.39 -15.15
CA GLY A 67 -0.17 14.67 -15.79
C GLY A 67 1.01 13.86 -15.21
N LEU A 68 0.76 12.77 -14.48
CA LEU A 68 1.80 11.92 -13.90
C LEU A 68 1.96 10.61 -14.67
N ASP A 69 3.22 10.22 -14.92
CA ASP A 69 3.60 8.85 -15.31
C ASP A 69 4.09 8.11 -14.07
N VAL A 70 3.19 7.34 -13.42
CA VAL A 70 3.49 6.69 -12.15
C VAL A 70 4.15 5.33 -12.37
N LYS A 71 5.39 5.20 -11.89
CA LYS A 71 6.13 3.93 -11.83
C LYS A 71 5.82 3.23 -10.52
N TYR A 72 5.00 2.18 -10.60
CA TYR A 72 4.61 1.37 -9.46
C TYR A 72 5.69 0.34 -9.09
N ILE A 73 6.00 0.24 -7.79
CA ILE A 73 6.98 -0.69 -7.23
C ILE A 73 6.35 -1.44 -6.05
N ASN A 74 6.22 -2.76 -6.15
CA ASN A 74 5.95 -3.59 -4.99
C ASN A 74 7.26 -3.85 -4.23
N SER A 75 7.40 -3.28 -3.05
CA SER A 75 8.60 -3.40 -2.22
C SER A 75 8.56 -4.58 -1.23
N GLN A 76 7.46 -5.35 -1.21
CA GLN A 76 7.25 -6.56 -0.43
C GLN A 76 7.13 -6.38 1.09
N SER A 77 7.57 -5.25 1.64
CA SER A 77 7.42 -4.94 3.07
C SER A 77 7.45 -3.45 3.37
N GLY A 78 6.82 -3.03 4.47
CA GLY A 78 6.84 -1.64 4.93
C GLY A 78 8.24 -1.10 5.18
N PRO A 79 9.11 -1.79 5.95
CA PRO A 79 10.48 -1.33 6.17
C PRO A 79 11.28 -1.11 4.89
N ARG A 80 11.09 -1.96 3.86
CA ARG A 80 11.74 -1.76 2.57
C ARG A 80 11.21 -0.55 1.82
N THR A 81 9.89 -0.31 1.86
CA THR A 81 9.32 0.93 1.30
C THR A 81 9.94 2.16 1.96
N ASN A 82 10.08 2.13 3.30
CA ASN A 82 10.69 3.21 4.05
C ASN A 82 12.16 3.45 3.64
N GLN A 83 12.92 2.38 3.39
CA GLN A 83 14.30 2.48 2.89
C GLN A 83 14.36 3.13 1.51
N LEU A 84 13.48 2.71 0.57
CA LEU A 84 13.38 3.28 -0.77
C LEU A 84 13.02 4.77 -0.71
N LEU A 85 12.06 5.15 0.15
CA LEU A 85 11.67 6.55 0.35
C LEU A 85 12.81 7.38 0.96
N ALA A 86 13.45 6.88 2.04
CA ALA A 86 14.56 7.56 2.70
C ALA A 86 15.77 7.75 1.76
N ALA A 87 15.96 6.84 0.81
CA ALA A 87 16.97 6.91 -0.25
C ALA A 87 16.53 7.72 -1.48
N ARG A 88 15.30 8.30 -1.48
CA ARG A 88 14.69 9.06 -2.59
C ARG A 88 14.59 8.24 -3.90
N GLN A 89 14.50 6.92 -3.80
CA GLN A 89 14.24 6.03 -4.94
C GLN A 89 12.75 5.99 -5.30
N ILE A 90 11.89 6.38 -4.37
CA ILE A 90 10.47 6.63 -4.59
C ILE A 90 10.09 8.00 -4.02
N LEU A 91 9.10 8.65 -4.64
CA LEU A 91 8.54 9.93 -4.16
C LEU A 91 7.46 9.69 -3.11
N VAL A 92 6.60 8.70 -3.34
CA VAL A 92 5.49 8.36 -2.45
C VAL A 92 5.59 6.90 -2.04
N GLY A 93 5.52 6.65 -0.74
CA GLY A 93 5.36 5.32 -0.17
C GLY A 93 3.90 5.10 0.26
N ALA A 94 3.40 3.86 0.15
CA ALA A 94 2.14 3.44 0.74
C ALA A 94 2.37 2.16 1.54
N THR A 95 2.34 2.28 2.85
CA THR A 95 2.43 1.17 3.81
C THR A 95 1.70 1.54 5.09
N ALA A 96 2.11 0.94 6.20
CA ALA A 96 1.57 1.29 7.49
C ALA A 96 1.68 2.80 7.79
N ALA A 97 0.62 3.38 8.32
CA ALA A 97 0.61 4.78 8.73
C ALA A 97 1.69 5.11 9.78
N THR A 98 2.17 4.09 10.51
CA THR A 98 3.31 4.21 11.44
C THR A 98 4.63 4.56 10.76
N ALA A 99 4.71 4.52 9.42
CA ALA A 99 5.92 4.81 8.66
C ALA A 99 6.37 6.27 8.80
N ALA A 100 5.45 7.25 8.73
CA ALA A 100 5.82 8.67 8.81
C ALA A 100 6.43 9.03 10.18
N PRO A 101 5.82 8.69 11.35
CA PRO A 101 6.47 8.91 12.63
C PRO A 101 7.78 8.13 12.78
N ALA A 102 7.85 6.87 12.32
CA ALA A 102 9.09 6.08 12.40
C ALA A 102 10.25 6.70 11.60
N LEU A 103 9.99 7.15 10.38
CA LEU A 103 10.97 7.85 9.55
C LEU A 103 11.39 9.19 10.20
N THR A 104 10.44 9.92 10.78
CA THR A 104 10.71 11.19 11.45
C THR A 104 11.62 11.01 12.67
N ILE A 105 11.37 9.98 13.49
CA ILE A 105 12.23 9.60 14.61
C ILE A 105 13.64 9.21 14.11
N ALA A 106 13.72 8.53 12.97
CA ALA A 106 14.98 8.15 12.33
C ALA A 106 15.71 9.32 11.62
N GLY A 107 15.28 10.57 11.81
CA GLY A 107 15.90 11.74 11.21
C GLY A 107 15.57 11.96 9.72
N LYS A 108 14.50 11.33 9.23
CA LYS A 108 13.95 11.49 7.88
C LYS A 108 12.51 11.99 7.98
N PRO A 109 12.29 13.31 8.24
CA PRO A 109 10.94 13.83 8.43
C PRO A 109 10.02 13.47 7.27
N ALA A 110 8.88 12.86 7.59
CA ALA A 110 7.88 12.42 6.64
C ALA A 110 6.47 12.76 7.12
N ALA A 111 5.52 12.86 6.20
CA ALA A 111 4.13 13.09 6.54
C ALA A 111 3.19 12.16 5.77
N LEU A 112 2.13 11.73 6.45
CA LEU A 112 0.99 11.05 5.86
C LEU A 112 0.21 12.07 5.02
N ILE A 113 -0.06 11.76 3.76
CA ILE A 113 -0.71 12.66 2.80
C ILE A 113 -2.05 12.12 2.30
N PHE A 114 -2.39 10.85 2.62
CA PHE A 114 -3.64 10.20 2.24
C PHE A 114 -3.88 8.98 3.14
N GLY A 115 -5.06 8.85 3.74
CA GLY A 115 -5.46 7.67 4.50
C GLY A 115 -6.23 6.68 3.61
N PHE A 116 -5.81 5.42 3.60
CA PHE A 116 -6.57 4.36 2.93
C PHE A 116 -7.67 3.81 3.84
N ASP A 117 -7.35 3.61 5.11
CA ASP A 117 -8.20 2.90 6.05
C ASP A 117 -8.25 3.57 7.43
N ARG A 118 -9.22 3.10 8.21
CA ARG A 118 -9.48 3.49 9.59
C ARG A 118 -9.16 2.40 10.60
N ARG A 119 -8.62 1.26 10.13
CA ARG A 119 -8.28 0.11 10.98
C ARG A 119 -6.98 -0.54 10.52
N MET A 120 -6.12 -0.86 11.46
CA MET A 120 -4.90 -1.64 11.18
C MET A 120 -5.27 -3.09 10.84
N THR A 121 -5.81 -3.35 9.66
CA THR A 121 -6.31 -4.67 9.23
C THR A 121 -5.25 -5.76 9.10
N TYR A 122 -3.99 -5.42 9.24
CA TYR A 122 -2.89 -6.38 9.40
C TYR A 122 -2.75 -6.89 10.85
N ALA A 123 -3.73 -6.57 11.71
CA ALA A 123 -3.76 -6.95 13.11
C ALA A 123 -4.50 -8.27 13.39
N ASN A 124 -5.07 -8.94 12.36
CA ASN A 124 -5.76 -10.20 12.58
C ASN A 124 -4.76 -11.30 12.99
N VAL A 125 -5.18 -12.19 13.88
CA VAL A 125 -4.36 -13.32 14.32
C VAL A 125 -5.02 -14.62 13.88
N LEU A 126 -4.38 -15.30 12.93
CA LEU A 126 -4.83 -16.54 12.32
C LEU A 126 -4.10 -17.74 12.93
N VAL A 127 -4.84 -18.80 13.21
CA VAL A 127 -4.34 -20.11 13.65
C VAL A 127 -4.86 -21.22 12.74
N ARG A 128 -4.26 -22.41 12.79
CA ARG A 128 -4.82 -23.57 12.09
C ARG A 128 -6.13 -24.00 12.73
N LYS A 129 -7.11 -24.33 11.91
CA LYS A 129 -8.43 -24.78 12.36
C LYS A 129 -8.33 -26.06 13.25
N ALA A 130 -7.43 -26.98 12.91
CA ALA A 130 -7.20 -28.17 13.70
C ALA A 130 -6.71 -27.86 15.14
N ASP A 131 -5.82 -26.87 15.31
CA ASP A 131 -5.37 -26.44 16.63
C ASP A 131 -6.48 -25.71 17.42
N TYR A 132 -7.34 -24.96 16.72
CA TYR A 132 -8.51 -24.32 17.32
C TYR A 132 -9.56 -25.35 17.78
N ASP A 133 -9.93 -26.28 16.91
CA ASP A 133 -10.94 -27.30 17.19
C ASP A 133 -10.52 -28.21 18.33
N SER A 134 -9.24 -28.56 18.42
CA SER A 134 -8.67 -29.32 19.56
C SER A 134 -8.66 -28.57 20.88
N GLY A 135 -8.96 -27.27 20.88
CA GLY A 135 -8.90 -26.40 22.05
C GLY A 135 -7.51 -25.86 22.39
N LYS A 136 -6.50 -26.12 21.53
CA LYS A 136 -5.11 -25.73 21.79
C LYS A 136 -4.90 -24.23 21.66
N PHE A 137 -5.51 -23.57 20.65
CA PHE A 137 -5.38 -22.14 20.39
C PHE A 137 -6.76 -21.53 20.09
N ARG A 138 -7.46 -21.05 21.13
CA ARG A 138 -8.76 -20.39 21.00
C ARG A 138 -8.73 -18.90 21.32
N THR A 139 -7.73 -18.47 22.07
CA THR A 139 -7.56 -17.08 22.50
C THR A 139 -6.11 -16.64 22.30
N LEU A 140 -5.86 -15.33 22.35
CA LEU A 140 -4.51 -14.80 22.31
C LEU A 140 -3.63 -15.33 23.46
N LYS A 141 -4.21 -15.60 24.64
CA LYS A 141 -3.47 -16.11 25.80
C LYS A 141 -2.88 -17.50 25.58
N ASP A 142 -3.52 -18.30 24.73
CA ASP A 142 -3.08 -19.67 24.44
C ASP A 142 -1.81 -19.70 23.58
N LEU A 143 -1.41 -18.55 23.04
CA LEU A 143 -0.16 -18.40 22.27
C LEU A 143 1.08 -18.23 23.17
N ALA A 144 0.97 -18.29 24.49
CA ALA A 144 2.13 -18.27 25.37
C ALA A 144 3.11 -19.41 25.02
N ASN A 145 4.40 -19.08 24.94
CA ASN A 145 5.50 -19.96 24.53
C ASN A 145 5.41 -20.47 23.07
N GLN A 146 4.64 -19.78 22.22
CA GLN A 146 4.50 -20.12 20.81
C GLN A 146 5.22 -19.12 19.89
N LYS A 147 5.42 -19.56 18.64
CA LYS A 147 5.94 -18.72 17.55
C LYS A 147 4.78 -18.06 16.82
N ILE A 148 4.86 -16.74 16.62
CA ILE A 148 3.89 -15.93 15.88
C ILE A 148 4.59 -15.33 14.66
N GLY A 149 4.06 -15.57 13.46
CA GLY A 149 4.60 -15.03 12.23
C GLY A 149 4.28 -13.55 12.05
N ALA A 150 5.28 -12.76 11.65
CA ALA A 150 5.16 -11.37 11.21
C ALA A 150 6.04 -11.14 9.98
N THR A 151 5.88 -10.02 9.27
CA THR A 151 6.73 -9.76 8.08
C THR A 151 8.18 -9.49 8.47
N GLN A 152 8.44 -8.38 9.12
CA GLN A 152 9.80 -7.95 9.52
C GLN A 152 9.74 -7.12 10.81
N PRO A 153 10.84 -7.02 11.57
CA PRO A 153 10.94 -6.05 12.66
C PRO A 153 10.64 -4.63 12.15
N GLY A 154 9.89 -3.86 12.94
CA GLY A 154 9.46 -2.52 12.57
C GLY A 154 8.28 -2.45 11.58
N SER A 155 7.73 -3.58 11.16
CA SER A 155 6.49 -3.64 10.36
C SER A 155 5.25 -3.51 11.24
N VAL A 156 4.11 -3.17 10.62
CA VAL A 156 2.82 -3.13 11.33
C VAL A 156 2.44 -4.50 11.88
N THR A 157 2.75 -5.59 11.17
CA THR A 157 2.46 -6.96 11.64
C THR A 157 3.26 -7.28 12.90
N ALA A 158 4.53 -6.92 12.98
CA ALA A 158 5.35 -7.10 14.18
C ALA A 158 4.84 -6.21 15.35
N LEU A 159 4.54 -4.92 15.07
CA LEU A 159 3.98 -4.00 16.05
C LEU A 159 2.69 -4.57 16.66
N MET A 160 1.76 -5.01 15.82
CA MET A 160 0.47 -5.51 16.28
C MET A 160 0.57 -6.86 16.98
N ALA A 161 1.49 -7.73 16.57
CA ALA A 161 1.78 -8.95 17.30
C ALA A 161 2.26 -8.65 18.73
N ILE A 162 3.18 -7.69 18.91
CA ILE A 162 3.66 -7.25 20.22
C ILE A 162 2.49 -6.64 21.02
N TYR A 163 1.77 -5.70 20.43
CA TYR A 163 0.68 -5.00 21.11
C TYR A 163 -0.42 -5.97 21.59
N LEU A 164 -0.92 -6.84 20.71
CA LEU A 164 -1.98 -7.80 21.05
C LEU A 164 -1.53 -8.81 22.11
N THR A 165 -0.30 -9.32 22.03
CA THR A 165 0.24 -10.23 23.03
C THR A 165 0.51 -9.54 24.37
N GLN A 166 0.82 -8.24 24.35
CA GLN A 166 0.92 -7.43 25.56
C GLN A 166 -0.44 -7.23 26.23
N GLN A 167 -1.49 -6.90 25.47
CA GLN A 167 -2.86 -6.82 25.97
C GLN A 167 -3.34 -8.16 26.54
N ALA A 168 -2.87 -9.28 26.01
CA ALA A 168 -3.14 -10.62 26.54
C ALA A 168 -2.27 -11.02 27.73
N GLY A 169 -1.28 -10.22 28.12
CA GLY A 169 -0.35 -10.49 29.23
C GLY A 169 0.70 -11.58 28.95
N ILE A 170 1.04 -11.79 27.67
CA ILE A 170 1.97 -12.85 27.22
C ILE A 170 3.14 -12.35 26.36
N ALA A 171 3.34 -11.04 26.23
CA ALA A 171 4.33 -10.46 25.30
C ALA A 171 5.76 -10.99 25.52
N ASP A 172 6.16 -11.20 26.79
CA ASP A 172 7.49 -11.70 27.13
C ASP A 172 7.60 -13.25 27.00
N LYS A 173 6.48 -13.91 26.62
CA LYS A 173 6.39 -15.37 26.48
C LYS A 173 6.18 -15.82 25.03
N VAL A 174 6.20 -14.92 24.07
CA VAL A 174 6.01 -15.25 22.64
C VAL A 174 7.28 -14.99 21.86
N ASP A 175 7.46 -15.75 20.78
CA ASP A 175 8.56 -15.61 19.83
C ASP A 175 8.00 -15.09 18.49
N ILE A 176 8.19 -13.80 18.22
CA ILE A 176 7.73 -13.20 16.98
C ILE A 176 8.76 -13.46 15.89
N ARG A 177 8.37 -14.25 14.87
CA ARG A 177 9.24 -14.69 13.79
C ARG A 177 9.10 -13.80 12.55
N PRO A 178 10.19 -13.17 12.10
CA PRO A 178 10.21 -12.47 10.82
C PRO A 178 10.19 -13.49 9.68
N LEU A 179 9.17 -13.42 8.81
CA LEU A 179 8.95 -14.36 7.71
C LEU A 179 9.02 -13.70 6.32
N GLY A 180 9.27 -12.39 6.27
CA GLY A 180 9.50 -11.63 5.03
C GLY A 180 8.23 -11.06 4.42
N ASP A 181 7.39 -11.87 3.81
CA ASP A 181 6.18 -11.45 3.10
C ASP A 181 4.91 -12.22 3.55
N LEU A 182 3.77 -11.75 3.07
CA LEU A 182 2.45 -12.30 3.46
C LEU A 182 2.26 -13.76 3.01
N ALA A 183 2.73 -14.13 1.82
CA ALA A 183 2.60 -15.48 1.29
C ALA A 183 3.42 -16.47 2.11
N THR A 184 4.65 -16.11 2.46
CA THR A 184 5.53 -16.90 3.33
C THR A 184 4.92 -17.06 4.73
N MET A 185 4.30 -16.01 5.28
CA MET A 185 3.61 -16.08 6.58
C MET A 185 2.45 -17.09 6.55
N LEU A 186 1.63 -17.06 5.50
CA LEU A 186 0.51 -17.98 5.34
C LEU A 186 0.98 -19.44 5.19
N ALA A 187 2.01 -19.66 4.39
CA ALA A 187 2.64 -20.97 4.22
C ALA A 187 3.25 -21.52 5.52
N ALA A 188 3.94 -20.68 6.30
CA ALA A 188 4.52 -21.06 7.57
C ALA A 188 3.46 -21.49 8.60
N LEU A 189 2.29 -20.82 8.62
CA LEU A 189 1.17 -21.25 9.45
C LEU A 189 0.60 -22.58 8.96
N LYS A 190 0.34 -22.73 7.66
CA LYS A 190 -0.23 -23.95 7.06
C LYS A 190 0.62 -25.17 7.34
N THR A 191 1.95 -25.04 7.27
CA THR A 191 2.91 -26.13 7.56
C THR A 191 3.17 -26.36 9.05
N GLY A 192 2.71 -25.48 9.94
CA GLY A 192 2.96 -25.57 11.38
C GLY A 192 4.33 -25.07 11.83
N SER A 193 5.08 -24.38 10.98
CA SER A 193 6.36 -23.75 11.35
C SER A 193 6.16 -22.63 12.39
N VAL A 194 4.98 -22.01 12.40
CA VAL A 194 4.49 -21.10 13.44
C VAL A 194 3.12 -21.57 13.94
N ALA A 195 2.78 -21.24 15.18
CA ALA A 195 1.49 -21.57 15.78
C ALA A 195 0.37 -20.62 15.33
N ALA A 196 0.72 -19.35 15.16
CA ALA A 196 -0.15 -18.29 14.69
C ALA A 196 0.60 -17.39 13.71
N THR A 197 -0.12 -16.62 12.93
CA THR A 197 0.44 -15.53 12.11
C THR A 197 -0.45 -14.31 12.13
N MET A 198 0.17 -13.15 12.04
CA MET A 198 -0.56 -11.93 11.70
C MET A 198 -1.09 -12.08 10.27
N ALA A 199 -2.31 -11.61 10.01
CA ALA A 199 -2.97 -11.85 8.75
C ALA A 199 -3.73 -10.61 8.23
N THR A 200 -3.83 -10.50 6.91
CA THR A 200 -4.75 -9.60 6.25
C THR A 200 -6.12 -10.26 6.06
N ALA A 201 -7.14 -9.50 5.63
CA ALA A 201 -8.44 -10.08 5.32
C ALA A 201 -8.35 -11.16 4.24
N SER A 202 -7.59 -10.91 3.18
CA SER A 202 -7.44 -11.87 2.08
C SER A 202 -6.75 -13.16 2.52
N MET A 203 -5.76 -13.09 3.41
CA MET A 203 -5.13 -14.27 4.01
C MET A 203 -6.11 -15.07 4.87
N MET A 204 -6.91 -14.38 5.71
CA MET A 204 -7.93 -15.04 6.53
C MET A 204 -8.96 -15.73 5.66
N GLU A 205 -9.53 -15.04 4.68
CA GLU A 205 -10.56 -15.59 3.79
C GLU A 205 -10.04 -16.77 2.97
N GLN A 206 -8.78 -16.72 2.52
CA GLN A 206 -8.16 -17.86 1.85
C GLN A 206 -8.09 -19.07 2.79
N ALA A 207 -7.58 -18.90 4.00
CA ALA A 207 -7.42 -19.99 4.96
C ALA A 207 -8.77 -20.58 5.42
N ILE A 208 -9.80 -19.71 5.57
CA ILE A 208 -11.17 -20.09 5.93
C ILE A 208 -11.82 -20.85 4.77
N SER A 209 -11.77 -20.32 3.56
CA SER A 209 -12.38 -20.95 2.38
C SER A 209 -11.74 -22.29 2.01
N GLU A 210 -10.44 -22.44 2.23
CA GLU A 210 -9.71 -23.71 2.11
C GLU A 210 -9.93 -24.66 3.30
N GLY A 211 -10.65 -24.24 4.35
CA GLY A 211 -11.07 -25.05 5.49
C GLY A 211 -9.99 -25.36 6.55
N TRP A 212 -8.80 -24.73 6.48
CA TRP A 212 -7.68 -25.09 7.34
C TRP A 212 -7.27 -23.99 8.37
N GLY A 213 -7.75 -22.76 8.24
CA GLY A 213 -7.42 -21.65 9.12
C GLY A 213 -8.65 -21.00 9.74
N ILE A 214 -8.49 -20.35 10.89
CA ILE A 214 -9.52 -19.60 11.60
C ILE A 214 -8.87 -18.45 12.38
N PRO A 215 -9.47 -17.23 12.40
CA PRO A 215 -8.97 -16.14 13.23
C PRO A 215 -9.36 -16.36 14.71
N ILE A 216 -8.41 -16.11 15.62
CA ILE A 216 -8.67 -15.96 17.05
C ILE A 216 -8.73 -14.50 17.47
N PHE A 217 -8.33 -13.59 16.57
CA PHE A 217 -8.55 -12.17 16.65
C PHE A 217 -8.85 -11.65 15.22
N ASN A 218 -10.02 -11.03 15.04
CA ASN A 218 -10.46 -10.48 13.77
C ASN A 218 -10.71 -8.97 13.90
N GLY A 219 -9.74 -8.16 13.49
CA GLY A 219 -9.82 -6.69 13.54
C GLY A 219 -10.77 -6.07 12.49
N ILE A 220 -11.30 -6.88 11.56
CA ILE A 220 -12.31 -6.42 10.58
C ILE A 220 -13.69 -6.37 11.25
N ASP A 221 -13.92 -7.25 12.21
CA ASP A 221 -15.12 -7.21 13.04
C ASP A 221 -15.14 -5.93 13.87
N SER A 222 -16.26 -5.16 13.74
CA SER A 222 -16.39 -3.85 14.38
C SER A 222 -16.45 -3.93 15.90
N GLU A 223 -17.06 -4.97 16.44
CA GLU A 223 -17.17 -5.17 17.88
C GLU A 223 -15.82 -5.54 18.47
N VAL A 224 -15.14 -6.53 17.88
CA VAL A 224 -13.78 -6.94 18.26
C VAL A 224 -12.84 -5.74 18.20
N TRP A 225 -12.85 -4.99 17.08
CA TRP A 225 -12.00 -3.82 16.92
C TRP A 225 -12.25 -2.77 18.00
N ASN A 226 -13.50 -2.37 18.21
CA ASN A 226 -13.84 -1.33 19.16
C ASN A 226 -13.57 -1.73 20.61
N ASN A 227 -13.69 -3.02 20.95
CA ASN A 227 -13.36 -3.52 22.28
C ASN A 227 -11.87 -3.37 22.60
N TYR A 228 -10.98 -3.54 21.61
CA TYR A 228 -9.52 -3.45 21.78
C TYR A 228 -8.96 -2.06 21.50
N MET A 229 -9.38 -1.42 20.41
CA MET A 229 -8.73 -0.19 19.88
C MET A 229 -9.46 1.10 20.29
N LYS A 230 -10.71 1.01 20.76
CA LYS A 230 -11.52 2.16 21.24
C LYS A 230 -11.77 3.25 20.18
N GLY A 231 -11.75 2.91 18.91
CA GLY A 231 -12.02 3.81 17.80
C GLY A 231 -11.13 3.61 16.59
N ASP A 232 -11.14 4.58 15.69
CA ASP A 232 -10.35 4.55 14.46
C ASP A 232 -8.85 4.62 14.75
N VAL A 233 -8.09 3.76 14.05
CA VAL A 233 -6.63 3.72 14.09
C VAL A 233 -6.15 3.52 12.64
N PRO A 234 -5.51 4.50 12.00
CA PRO A 234 -5.07 4.37 10.62
C PRO A 234 -4.09 3.22 10.48
N GLY A 235 -4.37 2.30 9.57
CA GLY A 235 -3.51 1.16 9.28
C GLY A 235 -2.58 1.45 8.13
N ILE A 236 -3.14 1.81 6.96
CA ILE A 236 -2.40 2.09 5.74
C ILE A 236 -2.59 3.55 5.32
N ALA A 237 -1.49 4.19 4.92
CA ALA A 237 -1.50 5.55 4.40
C ALA A 237 -0.48 5.71 3.27
N ALA A 238 -0.71 6.67 2.38
CA ALA A 238 0.35 7.20 1.53
C ALA A 238 1.10 8.31 2.28
N TYR A 239 2.41 8.35 2.09
CA TYR A 239 3.29 9.30 2.77
C TYR A 239 4.48 9.68 1.88
N ALA A 240 5.04 10.87 2.16
CA ALA A 240 6.22 11.38 1.47
C ALA A 240 7.17 12.06 2.48
N LEU A 241 8.43 12.26 2.09
CA LEU A 241 9.35 13.07 2.89
C LEU A 241 8.88 14.53 2.90
N ARG A 242 9.00 15.22 4.04
CA ARG A 242 8.65 16.65 4.19
C ARG A 242 9.36 17.51 3.16
N ASP A 243 10.64 17.28 2.95
CA ASP A 243 11.44 17.96 1.92
C ASP A 243 10.83 17.83 0.51
N ASP A 244 10.32 16.63 0.15
CA ASP A 244 9.73 16.39 -1.17
C ASP A 244 8.33 17.02 -1.26
N ILE A 245 7.58 17.05 -0.17
CA ILE A 245 6.31 17.77 -0.07
C ILE A 245 6.52 19.27 -0.33
N GLU A 246 7.55 19.87 0.27
CA GLU A 246 7.88 21.29 0.12
C GLU A 246 8.43 21.62 -1.28
N LYS A 247 9.28 20.76 -1.84
CA LYS A 247 9.94 21.01 -3.14
C LYS A 247 9.09 20.60 -4.35
N ARG A 248 8.16 19.67 -4.16
CA ARG A 248 7.32 19.09 -5.22
C ARG A 248 5.83 19.09 -4.87
N PRO A 249 5.25 20.18 -4.31
CA PRO A 249 3.87 20.18 -3.81
C PRO A 249 2.85 19.91 -4.92
N GLN A 250 3.15 20.28 -6.16
CA GLN A 250 2.27 20.06 -7.30
C GLN A 250 2.20 18.57 -7.69
N ASP A 251 3.35 17.86 -7.63
CA ASP A 251 3.39 16.43 -7.92
C ASP A 251 2.67 15.62 -6.83
N ILE A 252 2.87 15.99 -5.57
CA ILE A 252 2.15 15.40 -4.43
C ILE A 252 0.65 15.66 -4.56
N GLN A 253 0.23 16.88 -4.91
CA GLN A 253 -1.19 17.19 -5.11
C GLN A 253 -1.79 16.37 -6.25
N ALA A 254 -1.11 16.30 -7.40
CA ALA A 254 -1.55 15.50 -8.55
C ALA A 254 -1.67 14.02 -8.18
N PHE A 255 -0.72 13.48 -7.43
CA PHE A 255 -0.77 12.10 -6.94
C PHE A 255 -1.97 11.87 -6.02
N VAL A 256 -2.19 12.75 -5.03
CA VAL A 256 -3.33 12.67 -4.13
C VAL A 256 -4.66 12.83 -4.87
N ASN A 257 -4.74 13.73 -5.86
CA ASN A 257 -5.94 13.87 -6.71
C ASN A 257 -6.29 12.54 -7.40
N GLY A 258 -5.29 11.82 -7.94
CA GLY A 258 -5.48 10.51 -8.55
C GLY A 258 -6.01 9.47 -7.57
N LEU A 259 -5.49 9.45 -6.34
CA LEU A 259 -5.97 8.56 -5.27
C LEU A 259 -7.40 8.92 -4.82
N VAL A 260 -7.74 10.21 -4.70
CA VAL A 260 -9.09 10.66 -4.33
C VAL A 260 -10.10 10.23 -5.40
N LYS A 261 -9.80 10.42 -6.70
CA LYS A 261 -10.65 9.93 -7.80
C LYS A 261 -10.85 8.42 -7.75
N ALA A 262 -9.81 7.69 -7.37
CA ALA A 262 -9.90 6.23 -7.20
C ALA A 262 -10.78 5.84 -6.01
N GLN A 263 -10.69 6.57 -4.90
CA GLN A 263 -11.59 6.35 -3.77
C GLN A 263 -13.03 6.66 -4.11
N ASP A 264 -13.29 7.71 -4.90
CA ASP A 264 -14.64 8.03 -5.36
C ASP A 264 -15.19 6.92 -6.27
N PHE A 265 -14.35 6.35 -7.15
CA PHE A 265 -14.73 5.15 -7.90
C PHE A 265 -15.10 4.00 -6.96
N ILE A 266 -14.29 3.71 -5.94
CA ILE A 266 -14.56 2.66 -4.94
C ILE A 266 -15.88 2.92 -4.21
N ASN A 267 -16.16 4.16 -3.83
CA ASN A 267 -17.40 4.51 -3.11
C ASN A 267 -18.64 4.27 -3.98
N GLN A 268 -18.56 4.46 -5.28
CA GLN A 268 -19.68 4.41 -6.23
C GLN A 268 -19.95 3.04 -6.86
N HIS A 269 -18.98 2.09 -6.79
CA HIS A 269 -19.09 0.79 -7.47
C HIS A 269 -19.25 -0.36 -6.49
N THR A 270 -19.80 -1.47 -6.98
CA THR A 270 -19.93 -2.71 -6.19
C THR A 270 -18.57 -3.38 -5.95
N PRO A 271 -18.44 -4.24 -4.93
CA PRO A 271 -17.21 -5.01 -4.71
C PRO A 271 -16.80 -5.84 -5.94
N GLU A 272 -17.76 -6.40 -6.69
CA GLU A 272 -17.53 -7.13 -7.92
C GLU A 272 -16.92 -6.26 -9.00
N GLU A 273 -17.51 -5.10 -9.29
CA GLU A 273 -17.00 -4.13 -10.28
C GLU A 273 -15.60 -3.63 -9.93
N ILE A 274 -15.34 -3.38 -8.63
CA ILE A 274 -14.02 -2.97 -8.15
C ILE A 274 -13.01 -4.12 -8.37
N THR A 275 -13.39 -5.35 -7.99
CA THR A 275 -12.54 -6.53 -8.16
C THR A 275 -12.22 -6.76 -9.63
N ASP A 276 -13.21 -6.74 -10.51
CA ASP A 276 -13.03 -6.94 -11.95
C ASP A 276 -12.11 -5.90 -12.57
N ALA A 277 -12.17 -4.66 -12.08
CA ALA A 277 -11.34 -3.60 -12.59
C ALA A 277 -9.84 -3.80 -12.35
N ILE A 278 -9.44 -4.47 -11.25
CA ILE A 278 -8.04 -4.49 -10.81
C ILE A 278 -7.44 -5.90 -10.63
N TYR A 279 -8.29 -6.94 -10.52
CA TYR A 279 -7.85 -8.28 -10.12
C TYR A 279 -6.76 -8.83 -11.03
N GLN A 280 -7.00 -8.82 -12.35
CA GLN A 280 -6.09 -9.46 -13.30
C GLN A 280 -4.69 -8.83 -13.29
N ASP A 281 -4.60 -7.51 -13.14
CA ASP A 281 -3.33 -6.79 -13.26
C ASP A 281 -2.53 -6.76 -11.94
N TYR A 282 -3.23 -6.77 -10.79
CA TYR A 282 -2.56 -6.48 -9.50
C TYR A 282 -2.75 -7.56 -8.44
N LEU A 283 -3.83 -8.35 -8.50
CA LEU A 283 -4.23 -9.26 -7.41
C LEU A 283 -4.36 -10.72 -7.85
N SER A 284 -4.00 -11.05 -9.10
CA SER A 284 -4.16 -12.41 -9.66
C SER A 284 -3.33 -13.49 -8.97
N ALA A 285 -2.33 -13.11 -8.17
CA ALA A 285 -1.59 -14.03 -7.31
C ALA A 285 -2.41 -14.54 -6.10
N LEU A 286 -3.54 -13.89 -5.80
CA LEU A 286 -4.46 -14.25 -4.71
C LEU A 286 -5.71 -14.92 -5.30
N ALA A 287 -6.38 -15.76 -4.51
CA ALA A 287 -7.64 -16.36 -4.93
C ALA A 287 -8.72 -15.29 -5.12
N ARG A 288 -9.35 -15.21 -6.31
CA ARG A 288 -10.35 -14.19 -6.64
C ARG A 288 -11.51 -14.11 -5.63
N PRO A 289 -12.10 -15.23 -5.15
CA PRO A 289 -13.14 -15.17 -4.12
C PRO A 289 -12.68 -14.51 -2.83
N SER A 290 -11.44 -14.77 -2.39
CA SER A 290 -10.86 -14.16 -1.18
C SER A 290 -10.59 -12.66 -1.37
N VAL A 291 -10.17 -12.24 -2.57
CA VAL A 291 -10.02 -10.83 -2.93
C VAL A 291 -11.37 -10.13 -2.92
N LEU A 292 -12.40 -10.71 -3.54
CA LEU A 292 -13.74 -10.14 -3.58
C LEU A 292 -14.32 -9.97 -2.17
N LYS A 293 -14.19 -11.01 -1.33
CA LYS A 293 -14.64 -10.93 0.07
C LYS A 293 -13.90 -9.86 0.85
N ALA A 294 -12.57 -9.77 0.71
CA ALA A 294 -11.76 -8.75 1.36
C ALA A 294 -12.16 -7.32 0.90
N ILE A 295 -12.38 -7.11 -0.39
CA ILE A 295 -12.86 -5.83 -0.94
C ILE A 295 -14.23 -5.47 -0.36
N SER A 296 -15.16 -6.45 -0.27
CA SER A 296 -16.47 -6.26 0.33
C SER A 296 -16.38 -5.81 1.79
N ASP A 297 -15.58 -6.50 2.59
CA ASP A 297 -15.38 -6.21 4.01
C ASP A 297 -14.69 -4.85 4.23
N TYR A 298 -13.66 -4.57 3.41
CA TYR A 298 -12.96 -3.30 3.49
C TYR A 298 -13.85 -2.11 3.10
N LYS A 299 -14.64 -2.26 2.05
CA LYS A 299 -15.60 -1.23 1.64
C LYS A 299 -16.66 -0.96 2.72
N ALA A 300 -17.17 -2.01 3.36
CA ALA A 300 -18.18 -1.88 4.39
C ALA A 300 -17.67 -1.28 5.70
N ASN A 301 -16.44 -1.63 6.13
CA ASN A 301 -16.03 -1.40 7.52
C ASN A 301 -14.66 -0.74 7.70
N VAL A 302 -13.83 -0.70 6.67
CA VAL A 302 -12.40 -0.45 6.86
C VAL A 302 -11.92 0.79 6.11
N TRP A 303 -12.23 0.95 4.83
CA TRP A 303 -11.73 2.08 4.06
C TRP A 303 -12.28 3.41 4.53
N LEU A 304 -11.43 4.43 4.57
CA LEU A 304 -11.82 5.82 4.76
C LEU A 304 -12.46 6.34 3.47
N GLN A 305 -13.74 6.76 3.56
CA GLN A 305 -14.45 7.31 2.42
C GLN A 305 -13.96 8.71 2.05
N ASP A 306 -13.52 9.48 3.03
CA ASP A 306 -12.99 10.84 2.89
C ASP A 306 -11.46 10.91 2.85
N ASN A 307 -10.77 9.81 3.16
CA ASN A 307 -9.31 9.67 3.19
C ASN A 307 -8.59 10.59 4.20
N ILE A 308 -9.33 11.12 5.18
CA ILE A 308 -8.78 12.03 6.20
C ILE A 308 -8.41 11.24 7.46
N ILE A 309 -7.15 11.30 7.83
CA ILE A 309 -6.66 10.82 9.12
C ILE A 309 -6.88 11.94 10.14
N THR A 310 -7.73 11.69 11.14
CA THR A 310 -8.01 12.66 12.20
C THR A 310 -6.92 12.67 13.27
N PRO A 311 -6.77 13.78 14.03
CA PRO A 311 -5.84 13.82 15.17
C PRO A 311 -6.09 12.70 16.19
N ASP A 312 -7.35 12.41 16.51
CA ASP A 312 -7.69 11.34 17.47
C ASP A 312 -7.27 9.96 16.97
N ALA A 313 -7.51 9.66 15.68
CA ALA A 313 -7.10 8.39 15.09
C ALA A 313 -5.57 8.24 15.07
N TYR A 314 -4.87 9.30 14.70
CA TYR A 314 -3.40 9.33 14.73
C TYR A 314 -2.87 9.14 16.16
N ASN A 315 -3.43 9.82 17.15
CA ASN A 315 -2.99 9.73 18.55
C ASN A 315 -3.18 8.32 19.12
N ARG A 316 -4.27 7.61 18.74
CA ARG A 316 -4.43 6.19 19.11
C ARG A 316 -3.36 5.31 18.46
N MET A 317 -3.03 5.54 17.19
CA MET A 317 -1.93 4.84 16.53
C MET A 317 -0.59 5.11 17.24
N ALA A 318 -0.32 6.37 17.59
CA ALA A 318 0.91 6.76 18.29
C ALA A 318 1.01 6.08 19.66
N ALA A 319 -0.11 5.97 20.40
CA ALA A 319 -0.15 5.23 21.66
C ALA A 319 0.19 3.74 21.46
N ILE A 320 -0.37 3.09 20.44
CA ILE A 320 -0.06 1.69 20.09
C ILE A 320 1.43 1.53 19.77
N MET A 321 2.06 2.48 19.08
CA MET A 321 3.50 2.45 18.79
C MET A 321 4.35 2.51 20.04
N GLY A 322 3.98 3.33 21.03
CA GLY A 322 4.63 3.41 22.34
C GLY A 322 4.39 2.14 23.18
N ASP A 323 3.13 1.73 23.32
CA ASP A 323 2.72 0.54 24.05
C ASP A 323 3.28 -0.75 23.41
N GLY A 324 3.39 -0.81 22.11
CA GLY A 324 4.00 -1.91 21.36
C GLY A 324 5.54 -1.94 21.45
N ARG A 325 6.14 -1.14 22.32
CA ARG A 325 7.59 -1.04 22.55
C ARG A 325 8.41 -0.78 21.27
N GLN A 326 7.77 -0.23 20.23
CA GLN A 326 8.49 0.12 18.99
C GLN A 326 9.36 1.34 19.22
N PHE A 327 8.86 2.32 19.98
CA PHE A 327 9.55 3.54 20.36
C PHE A 327 9.30 3.89 21.83
N SER A 328 10.24 4.64 22.44
CA SER A 328 10.03 5.14 23.80
C SER A 328 8.99 6.27 23.80
N ASN A 329 8.39 6.52 24.97
CA ASN A 329 7.45 7.62 25.15
C ASN A 329 8.08 8.98 24.80
N GLU A 330 9.36 9.18 25.09
CA GLU A 330 10.08 10.41 24.74
C GLU A 330 10.20 10.57 23.20
N GLN A 331 10.50 9.48 22.48
CA GLN A 331 10.53 9.49 21.02
C GLN A 331 9.14 9.80 20.47
N MET A 332 8.07 9.21 21.02
CA MET A 332 6.70 9.45 20.55
C MET A 332 6.27 10.91 20.76
N LYS A 333 6.73 11.59 21.80
CA LYS A 333 6.48 13.04 22.00
C LYS A 333 7.09 13.91 20.87
N THR A 334 8.10 13.41 20.17
CA THR A 334 8.75 14.17 19.07
C THR A 334 8.01 14.11 17.75
N VAL A 335 6.96 13.30 17.65
CA VAL A 335 6.19 13.04 16.43
C VAL A 335 4.68 13.29 16.62
N PRO A 336 4.29 14.54 17.01
CA PRO A 336 2.87 14.88 17.12
C PRO A 336 2.20 14.86 15.75
N TYR A 337 0.85 14.90 15.75
CA TYR A 337 0.03 14.87 14.53
C TYR A 337 0.53 15.87 13.47
N ASP A 338 0.65 17.14 13.80
CA ASP A 338 1.00 18.19 12.84
C ASP A 338 2.39 18.02 12.20
N ARG A 339 3.27 17.28 12.89
CA ARG A 339 4.59 16.97 12.34
C ARG A 339 4.56 15.80 11.35
N CYS A 340 3.65 14.84 11.53
CA CYS A 340 3.64 13.58 10.79
C CYS A 340 2.42 13.39 9.89
N VAL A 341 1.50 14.35 9.84
CA VAL A 341 0.28 14.30 9.00
C VAL A 341 0.12 15.61 8.25
N ASP A 342 -0.27 15.52 6.99
CA ASP A 342 -0.60 16.65 6.14
C ASP A 342 -1.81 16.30 5.26
N MET A 343 -3.00 16.54 5.79
CA MET A 343 -4.25 16.29 5.07
C MET A 343 -4.68 17.47 4.18
N SER A 344 -3.86 18.50 4.03
CA SER A 344 -4.18 19.66 3.18
C SER A 344 -4.40 19.24 1.71
N PHE A 345 -3.60 18.29 1.22
CA PHE A 345 -3.73 17.74 -0.14
C PHE A 345 -5.05 17.02 -0.37
N VAL A 346 -5.49 16.18 0.57
CA VAL A 346 -6.79 15.50 0.51
C VAL A 346 -7.92 16.52 0.60
N ARG A 347 -7.86 17.46 1.56
CA ARG A 347 -8.88 18.52 1.71
C ARG A 347 -9.02 19.31 0.42
N LYS A 348 -7.90 19.72 -0.20
CA LYS A 348 -7.90 20.44 -1.47
C LYS A 348 -8.49 19.61 -2.61
N ALA A 349 -8.12 18.32 -2.73
CA ALA A 349 -8.66 17.42 -3.75
C ALA A 349 -10.17 17.23 -3.62
N ARG A 350 -10.71 17.26 -2.38
CA ARG A 350 -12.14 17.12 -2.09
C ARG A 350 -12.91 18.44 -2.01
N GLY A 351 -12.24 19.59 -2.20
CA GLY A 351 -12.88 20.91 -2.07
C GLY A 351 -13.32 21.25 -0.64
N ILE A 352 -12.73 20.60 0.37
CA ILE A 352 -12.98 20.86 1.79
C ILE A 352 -12.11 22.04 2.20
N LYS A 353 -12.72 23.08 2.77
CA LYS A 353 -11.96 24.23 3.30
C LYS A 353 -11.03 23.77 4.43
N PRO A 354 -9.86 24.43 4.57
CA PRO A 354 -8.90 24.16 5.65
C PRO A 354 -9.50 24.22 7.04
#